data_4e342ab26ba7d9d3f790c50e35b757c6
#
_entry.id   4e342ab26ba7d9d3f790c50e35b757c6
#
_cell.length_a   1.000
_cell.length_b   1.000
_cell.length_c   1.000
_cell.angle_alpha   90.00
_cell.angle_beta   90.00
_cell.angle_gamma   90.00
#
_symmetry.space_group_name_H-M   'P 1'
#
loop_
_entity.id
_entity.type
_entity.pdbx_description
1 polymer ?
#
loop_
_entity_poly.entity_id
_entity_poly.type
_entity_poly.pdbx_seq_one_letter_code
_entity_poly.pdbx_strand_id
1 'polypeptide(L)' 'MKEIISILMRRDHLTFNEAYELVCECREEILNACADGHYWEAEDILADYLSIEPDYLMYLL' A
#
# COMPACT_ATOMS: atom_id res chain seq x y z
N MET A 1 7.95 -2.74 -2.76
CA MET A 1 6.99 -1.91 -3.52
C MET A 1 6.75 -2.42 -4.94
N LYS A 2 7.76 -2.97 -5.57
CA LYS A 2 7.67 -3.46 -6.95
C LYS A 2 6.57 -4.50 -7.14
N GLU A 3 6.44 -5.42 -6.21
CA GLU A 3 5.43 -6.48 -6.27
C GLU A 3 4.02 -5.90 -6.21
N ILE A 4 3.82 -4.93 -5.34
CA ILE A 4 2.51 -4.29 -5.16
C ILE A 4 2.16 -3.46 -6.37
N ILE A 5 3.12 -2.69 -6.89
CA ILE A 5 2.92 -1.89 -8.09
C ILE A 5 2.52 -2.79 -9.27
N SER A 6 3.21 -3.91 -9.43
CA SER A 6 2.92 -4.87 -10.48
C SER A 6 1.50 -5.42 -10.40
N ILE A 7 1.04 -5.73 -9.18
CA ILE A 7 -0.33 -6.21 -8.95
C ILE A 7 -1.35 -5.16 -9.37
N LEU A 8 -1.13 -3.91 -8.96
CA LEU A 8 -2.07 -2.82 -9.28
C LEU A 8 -2.13 -2.55 -10.78
N MET A 9 -0.99 -2.58 -11.45
CA MET A 9 -0.95 -2.38 -12.90
C MET A 9 -1.77 -3.42 -13.63
N ARG A 10 -1.67 -4.68 -13.22
CA ARG A 10 -2.40 -5.78 -13.87
C ARG A 10 -3.87 -5.83 -13.48
N ARG A 11 -4.15 -5.71 -12.19
CA ARG A 11 -5.52 -5.85 -11.68
C ARG A 11 -6.40 -4.66 -12.05
N ASP A 12 -5.86 -3.44 -11.90
CA ASP A 12 -6.64 -2.22 -12.04
C ASP A 12 -6.33 -1.47 -13.34
N HIS A 13 -5.49 -2.03 -14.19
CA HIS A 13 -5.11 -1.44 -15.48
C HIS A 13 -4.50 -0.04 -15.32
N LEU A 14 -3.71 0.17 -14.27
CA LEU A 14 -3.05 1.43 -14.02
C LEU A 14 -1.70 1.50 -14.75
N THR A 15 -1.28 2.73 -15.06
CA THR A 15 0.09 2.93 -15.52
C THR A 15 1.02 2.80 -14.32
N PHE A 16 2.32 2.66 -14.60
CA PHE A 16 3.33 2.59 -13.53
C PHE A 16 3.24 3.81 -12.62
N ASN A 17 3.16 5.00 -13.20
CA ASN A 17 3.11 6.24 -12.41
C ASN A 17 1.88 6.30 -11.52
N GLU A 18 0.73 5.90 -12.04
CA GLU A 18 -0.50 5.89 -11.25
C GLU A 18 -0.41 4.91 -10.09
N ALA A 19 0.09 3.70 -10.37
CA ALA A 19 0.24 2.69 -9.32
C ALA A 19 1.28 3.13 -8.29
N TYR A 20 2.39 3.70 -8.74
CA TYR A 20 3.45 4.19 -7.87
C TYR A 20 2.95 5.27 -6.91
N GLU A 21 2.20 6.24 -7.42
CA GLU A 21 1.66 7.31 -6.59
C GLU A 21 0.70 6.77 -5.53
N LEU A 22 -0.16 5.83 -5.92
CA LEU A 22 -1.12 5.24 -5.01
C LEU A 22 -0.42 4.45 -3.90
N VAL A 23 0.61 3.70 -4.26
CA VAL A 23 1.38 2.93 -3.28
C VAL A 23 2.13 3.86 -2.33
N CYS A 24 2.70 4.95 -2.83
CA CYS A 24 3.39 5.92 -2.00
C CYS A 24 2.47 6.59 -1.00
N GLU A 25 1.26 6.95 -1.42
CA GLU A 25 0.26 7.53 -0.51
C GLU A 25 -0.11 6.54 0.60
N CYS A 26 -0.34 5.30 0.23
CA CYS A 26 -0.66 4.26 1.20
C CYS A 26 0.48 4.07 2.20
N ARG A 27 1.70 4.00 1.71
CA ARG A 27 2.87 3.83 2.55
C ARG A 27 3.02 4.97 3.54
N GLU A 28 2.79 6.19 3.08
CA GLU A 28 2.89 7.38 3.93
C GLU A 28 1.86 7.34 5.05
N GLU A 29 0.62 6.96 4.75
CA GLU A 29 -0.41 6.81 5.76
C GLU A 29 -0.07 5.74 6.79
N ILE A 30 0.49 4.63 6.33
CA ILE A 30 0.91 3.55 7.22
C ILE A 30 2.03 4.02 8.15
N LEU A 31 3.01 4.73 7.60
CA LEU A 31 4.12 5.25 8.41
C LEU A 31 3.65 6.26 9.43
N ASN A 32 2.69 7.11 9.08
CA ASN A 32 2.11 8.05 10.01
C ASN A 32 1.36 7.35 11.14
N ALA A 33 0.59 6.33 10.82
CA ALA A 33 -0.11 5.54 11.84
C ALA A 33 0.87 4.86 12.78
N CYS A 34 1.96 4.33 12.26
CA CYS A 34 3.00 3.70 13.07
C CYS A 34 3.70 4.71 13.97
N ALA A 35 3.95 5.93 13.46
CA ALA A 35 4.57 6.99 14.24
C ALA A 35 3.69 7.42 15.41
N ASP A 36 2.37 7.35 15.25
CA ASP A 36 1.40 7.67 16.28
C ASP A 36 1.15 6.48 17.23
N GLY A 37 1.81 5.37 17.02
CA GLY A 37 1.64 4.19 17.83
C GLY A 37 0.46 3.31 17.44
N HIS A 38 -0.18 3.59 16.31
CA HIS A 38 -1.36 2.86 15.82
C HIS A 38 -0.97 1.79 14.81
N TYR A 39 -0.03 0.93 15.16
CA TYR A 39 0.50 -0.09 14.24
C TYR A 39 -0.58 -1.03 13.70
N TRP A 40 -1.62 -1.28 14.50
CA TRP A 40 -2.70 -2.18 14.11
C TRP A 40 -3.52 -1.65 12.94
N GLU A 41 -3.42 -0.36 12.66
CA GLU A 41 -4.13 0.24 11.54
C GLU A 41 -3.43 0.00 10.20
N ALA A 42 -2.17 -0.43 10.22
CA ALA A 42 -1.40 -0.61 8.99
C ALA A 42 -2.06 -1.57 8.01
N GLU A 43 -2.55 -2.70 8.49
CA GLU A 43 -3.23 -3.68 7.64
C GLU A 43 -4.53 -3.15 7.09
N ASP A 44 -5.29 -2.42 7.92
CA ASP A 44 -6.54 -1.81 7.49
C ASP A 44 -6.30 -0.75 6.42
N ILE A 45 -5.26 0.07 6.59
CA ILE A 45 -4.90 1.09 5.62
C ILE A 45 -4.53 0.45 4.29
N LEU A 46 -3.74 -0.62 4.33
CA LEU A 46 -3.35 -1.33 3.12
C LEU A 46 -4.58 -1.87 2.38
N ALA A 47 -5.51 -2.46 3.11
CA ALA A 47 -6.73 -3.01 2.54
C ALA A 47 -7.61 -1.91 1.95
N ASP A 48 -7.76 -0.79 2.66
CA ASP A 48 -8.61 0.31 2.22
C ASP A 48 -8.07 1.00 0.97
N TYR A 49 -6.76 1.22 0.92
CA TYR A 49 -6.15 1.93 -0.20
C TYR A 49 -5.97 1.04 -1.43
N LEU A 50 -5.51 -0.18 -1.22
CA LEU A 50 -5.04 -1.02 -2.32
C LEU A 50 -5.85 -2.30 -2.49
N SER A 51 -6.71 -2.65 -1.54
CA SER A 51 -7.48 -3.89 -1.55
C SER A 51 -6.58 -5.11 -1.74
N ILE A 52 -5.47 -5.12 -1.00
CA ILE A 52 -4.47 -6.17 -1.06
C ILE A 52 -4.40 -6.86 0.30
N GLU A 53 -4.07 -8.15 0.29
CA GLU A 53 -3.95 -8.93 1.52
C GLU A 53 -2.87 -8.37 2.46
N PRO A 54 -3.06 -8.50 3.78
CA PRO A 54 -2.10 -7.98 4.76
C PRO A 54 -0.68 -8.54 4.61
N ASP A 55 -0.55 -9.73 4.03
CA ASP A 55 0.75 -10.36 3.82
C ASP A 55 1.69 -9.52 2.98
N TYR A 56 1.14 -8.63 2.15
CA TYR A 56 1.93 -7.75 1.30
C TYR A 56 2.48 -6.52 2.02
N LEU A 57 2.12 -6.34 3.29
CA LEU A 57 2.61 -5.19 4.06
C LEU A 57 4.13 -5.13 4.09
N MET A 58 4.79 -6.27 4.21
CA MET A 58 6.25 -6.35 4.25
C MET A 58 6.90 -5.86 2.95
N TYR A 59 6.20 -5.98 1.82
CA TYR A 59 6.71 -5.51 0.54
C TYR A 59 6.57 -4.00 0.36
N LEU A 60 5.76 -3.38 1.20
CA LEU A 60 5.54 -1.94 1.17
C LEU A 60 6.58 -1.19 1.99
N LEU A 61 6.94 -1.75 3.11
CA LEU A 61 7.87 -1.14 4.06
C LEU A 61 9.29 -1.59 3.80
#